data_a2f5a4312361c42ebf4493a4f0130253
#
_entry.id   a2f5a4312361c42ebf4493a4f0130253
#
_cell.length_a   1.000
_cell.length_b   1.000
_cell.length_c   1.000
_cell.angle_alpha   90.00
_cell.angle_beta   90.00
_cell.angle_gamma   90.00
#
_symmetry.space_group_name_H-M   'P 1'
#
loop_
_entity.id
_entity.type
_entity.pdbx_description
1 polymer ?
#
loop_
_entity_poly.entity_id
_entity_poly.type
_entity_poly.pdbx_seq_one_letter_code
_entity_poly.pdbx_strand_id
1 'polypeptide(L)'
;GDNFVIDILKNLDEDKPVFLVINKIDKLPREEILKKIDEYQKLFNFTEIIPVSARKKDNVDRLIEVLKKYLPDNIKYFDDTTVTSSSPSFIISEFIREKVLDLTEEEIPHSVTCIVEELSEDNKMMTIGATIIVDRENLKKIIIGKNGSKIKEIGTRARKDIEAYFNKKVYLDLFVKVVPKWRDKE
;
A
#
# COMPACT_ATOMS: atom_id res chain seq x y z
N GLY A 1 2.96 16.93 10.17
CA GLY A 1 2.82 16.69 8.76
C GLY A 1 4.09 16.99 8.01
N ASP A 2 3.97 17.58 6.85
CA ASP A 2 5.05 17.73 5.87
C ASP A 2 6.26 18.53 6.42
N ASN A 3 6.04 19.55 7.24
CA ASN A 3 7.13 20.33 7.87
C ASN A 3 8.04 19.45 8.74
N PHE A 4 7.50 18.49 9.47
CA PHE A 4 8.29 17.55 10.26
C PHE A 4 9.22 16.70 9.39
N VAL A 5 8.71 16.23 8.24
CA VAL A 5 9.51 15.47 7.27
C VAL A 5 10.61 16.36 6.66
N ILE A 6 10.28 17.60 6.28
CA ILE A 6 11.27 18.56 5.76
C ILE A 6 12.37 18.83 6.79
N ASP A 7 12.03 18.97 8.07
CA ASP A 7 13.03 19.18 9.11
C ASP A 7 13.96 17.97 9.30
N ILE A 8 13.44 16.75 9.13
CA ILE A 8 14.29 15.54 9.09
C ILE A 8 15.22 15.57 7.87
N LEU A 9 14.70 15.94 6.70
CA LEU A 9 15.49 16.00 5.46
C LEU A 9 16.66 17.00 5.55
N LYS A 10 16.48 18.12 6.24
CA LYS A 10 17.52 19.12 6.45
C LYS A 10 18.71 18.60 7.29
N ASN A 11 18.53 17.52 8.01
CA ASN A 11 19.57 16.88 8.81
C ASN A 11 20.24 15.68 8.09
N LEU A 12 19.87 15.39 6.84
CA LEU A 12 20.54 14.39 6.04
C LEU A 12 21.87 14.91 5.50
N ASP A 13 22.79 13.97 5.22
CA ASP A 13 24.04 14.30 4.54
C ASP A 13 23.75 14.94 3.18
N GLU A 14 24.43 16.05 2.86
CA GLU A 14 24.21 16.84 1.63
C GLU A 14 24.40 16.04 0.34
N ASP A 15 25.22 14.99 0.38
CA ASP A 15 25.53 14.13 -0.78
C ASP A 15 24.43 13.12 -1.13
N LYS A 16 23.37 12.99 -0.31
CA LYS A 16 22.28 12.04 -0.57
C LYS A 16 21.24 12.62 -1.51
N PRO A 17 20.97 11.97 -2.66
CA PRO A 17 19.90 12.42 -3.54
C PRO A 17 18.53 12.24 -2.87
N VAL A 18 17.76 13.32 -2.78
CA VAL A 18 16.41 13.34 -2.21
C VAL A 18 15.40 13.60 -3.30
N PHE A 19 14.45 12.67 -3.47
CA PHE A 19 13.39 12.77 -4.47
C PHE A 19 12.06 13.06 -3.81
N LEU A 20 11.31 14.03 -4.33
CA LEU A 20 9.92 14.25 -3.94
C LEU A 20 8.99 13.59 -4.96
N VAL A 21 8.19 12.62 -4.52
CA VAL A 21 7.16 12.00 -5.36
C VAL A 21 5.78 12.50 -4.94
N ILE A 22 5.13 13.28 -5.81
CA ILE A 22 3.77 13.76 -5.60
C ILE A 22 2.80 12.76 -6.23
N ASN A 23 2.20 11.90 -5.41
CA ASN A 23 1.29 10.84 -5.88
C ASN A 23 -0.16 11.33 -5.98
N LYS A 24 -1.01 10.54 -6.67
CA LYS A 24 -2.45 10.77 -6.87
C LYS A 24 -2.77 12.00 -7.72
N ILE A 25 -1.92 12.31 -8.70
CA ILE A 25 -2.16 13.45 -9.62
C ILE A 25 -3.43 13.29 -10.45
N ASP A 26 -3.95 12.07 -10.59
CA ASP A 26 -5.24 11.78 -11.23
C ASP A 26 -6.45 12.39 -10.51
N LYS A 27 -6.28 12.84 -9.27
CA LYS A 27 -7.33 13.48 -8.46
C LYS A 27 -7.26 15.01 -8.47
N LEU A 28 -6.23 15.59 -9.06
CA LEU A 28 -5.97 17.03 -9.03
C LEU A 28 -5.92 17.61 -10.45
N PRO A 29 -6.43 18.82 -10.67
CA PRO A 29 -6.21 19.54 -11.91
C PRO A 29 -4.72 19.93 -12.05
N ARG A 30 -4.26 20.05 -13.31
CA ARG A 30 -2.84 20.33 -13.62
C ARG A 30 -2.30 21.57 -12.91
N GLU A 31 -3.12 22.60 -12.79
CA GLU A 31 -2.73 23.85 -12.13
C GLU A 31 -2.41 23.67 -10.64
N GLU A 32 -3.16 22.80 -9.95
CA GLU A 32 -2.91 22.49 -8.54
C GLU A 32 -1.64 21.66 -8.37
N ILE A 33 -1.36 20.76 -9.31
CA ILE A 33 -0.10 20.00 -9.31
C ILE A 33 1.08 20.95 -9.42
N LEU A 34 1.03 21.92 -10.35
CA LEU A 34 2.08 22.92 -10.55
C LEU A 34 2.28 23.80 -9.30
N LYS A 35 1.18 24.23 -8.65
CA LYS A 35 1.25 24.98 -7.39
C LYS A 35 1.95 24.18 -6.29
N LYS A 36 1.62 22.90 -6.14
CA LYS A 36 2.28 22.03 -5.16
C LYS A 36 3.77 21.86 -5.44
N ILE A 37 4.16 21.70 -6.69
CA ILE A 37 5.57 21.64 -7.07
C ILE A 37 6.30 22.92 -6.64
N ASP A 38 5.73 24.09 -6.95
CA ASP A 38 6.32 25.39 -6.58
C ASP A 38 6.40 25.59 -5.04
N GLU A 39 5.38 25.14 -4.31
CA GLU A 39 5.39 25.17 -2.84
C GLU A 39 6.53 24.32 -2.25
N TYR A 40 6.66 23.06 -2.69
CA TYR A 40 7.67 22.15 -2.15
C TYR A 40 9.10 22.53 -2.57
N GLN A 41 9.30 23.06 -3.78
CA GLN A 41 10.62 23.57 -4.21
C GLN A 41 11.18 24.67 -3.30
N LYS A 42 10.31 25.45 -2.66
CA LYS A 42 10.70 26.49 -1.71
C LYS A 42 11.07 25.95 -0.32
N LEU A 43 10.63 24.73 0.01
CA LEU A 43 10.85 24.14 1.34
C LEU A 43 12.17 23.37 1.45
N PHE A 44 12.59 22.72 0.36
CA PHE A 44 13.79 21.89 0.32
C PHE A 44 14.34 21.77 -1.11
N ASN A 45 15.66 21.67 -1.25
CA ASN A 45 16.31 21.46 -2.54
C ASN A 45 16.29 19.98 -2.93
N PHE A 46 15.17 19.52 -3.49
CA PHE A 46 15.04 18.15 -3.96
C PHE A 46 15.88 17.92 -5.22
N THR A 47 16.49 16.76 -5.33
CA THR A 47 17.21 16.33 -6.53
C THR A 47 16.27 16.30 -7.75
N GLU A 48 15.07 15.78 -7.56
CA GLU A 48 14.00 15.77 -8.57
C GLU A 48 12.63 15.81 -7.87
N ILE A 49 11.63 16.43 -8.51
CA ILE A 49 10.24 16.40 -8.09
C ILE A 49 9.43 15.71 -9.20
N ILE A 50 8.81 14.58 -8.87
CA ILE A 50 8.17 13.71 -9.85
C ILE A 50 6.69 13.54 -9.49
N PRO A 51 5.78 14.21 -10.19
CA PRO A 51 4.35 13.97 -10.04
C PRO A 51 3.96 12.65 -10.72
N VAL A 52 3.21 11.77 -10.00
CA VAL A 52 2.80 10.45 -10.50
C VAL A 52 1.36 10.13 -10.12
N SER A 53 0.74 9.21 -10.86
CA SER A 53 -0.42 8.46 -10.40
C SER A 53 -0.08 6.97 -10.38
N ALA A 54 0.24 6.44 -9.21
CA ALA A 54 0.53 5.02 -9.06
C ALA A 54 -0.67 4.15 -9.50
N ARG A 55 -1.90 4.59 -9.18
CA ARG A 55 -3.14 3.88 -9.57
C ARG A 55 -3.33 3.79 -11.08
N LYS A 56 -3.04 4.88 -11.81
CA LYS A 56 -3.18 4.93 -13.27
C LYS A 56 -1.89 4.59 -14.02
N LYS A 57 -0.82 4.29 -13.28
CA LYS A 57 0.53 4.09 -13.82
C LYS A 57 1.05 5.29 -14.62
N ASP A 58 0.49 6.49 -14.38
CA ASP A 58 0.91 7.70 -15.05
C ASP A 58 2.23 8.19 -14.46
N ASN A 59 3.19 8.45 -15.33
CA ASN A 59 4.54 8.93 -15.04
C ASN A 59 5.38 8.02 -14.10
N VAL A 60 4.96 6.77 -13.88
CA VAL A 60 5.68 5.80 -13.04
C VAL A 60 6.97 5.33 -13.72
N ASP A 61 6.94 5.13 -15.03
CA ASP A 61 8.12 4.72 -15.81
C ASP A 61 9.22 5.78 -15.71
N ARG A 62 8.87 7.07 -15.79
CA ARG A 62 9.82 8.17 -15.60
C ARG A 62 10.42 8.16 -14.19
N LEU A 63 9.62 7.90 -13.15
CA LEU A 63 10.15 7.76 -11.78
C LEU A 63 11.22 6.68 -11.72
N ILE A 64 10.95 5.51 -12.33
CA ILE A 64 11.91 4.39 -12.37
C ILE A 64 13.19 4.78 -13.13
N GLU A 65 13.05 5.42 -14.28
CA GLU A 65 14.20 5.88 -15.10
C GLU A 65 15.07 6.89 -14.33
N VAL A 66 14.44 7.83 -13.62
CA VAL A 66 15.16 8.81 -12.80
C VAL A 66 15.90 8.11 -11.67
N LEU A 67 15.24 7.24 -10.90
CA LEU A 67 15.86 6.52 -9.80
C LEU A 67 17.07 5.68 -10.26
N LYS A 68 16.97 5.00 -11.41
CA LYS A 68 18.06 4.21 -11.97
C LYS A 68 19.35 4.99 -12.21
N LYS A 69 19.26 6.29 -12.52
CA LYS A 69 20.45 7.14 -12.74
C LYS A 69 21.27 7.39 -11.48
N TYR A 70 20.65 7.24 -10.32
CA TYR A 70 21.25 7.50 -9.02
C TYR A 70 21.58 6.22 -8.24
N LEU A 71 21.26 5.06 -8.80
CA LEU A 71 21.68 3.79 -8.21
C LEU A 71 23.15 3.54 -8.52
N PRO A 72 23.93 3.02 -7.55
CA PRO A 72 25.31 2.66 -7.79
C PRO A 72 25.40 1.50 -8.79
N ASP A 73 26.31 1.62 -9.76
CA ASP A 73 26.58 0.57 -10.71
C ASP A 73 27.21 -0.65 -10.02
N ASN A 74 26.76 -1.84 -10.41
CA ASN A 74 27.33 -3.14 -10.03
C ASN A 74 27.14 -3.61 -8.58
N ILE A 75 26.30 -2.99 -7.76
CA ILE A 75 25.95 -3.51 -6.44
C ILE A 75 24.60 -4.21 -6.53
N LYS A 76 24.61 -5.54 -6.47
CA LYS A 76 23.38 -6.35 -6.43
C LYS A 76 23.09 -6.75 -4.98
N TYR A 77 22.14 -6.08 -4.36
CA TYR A 77 21.73 -6.36 -2.97
C TYR A 77 20.78 -7.55 -2.85
N PHE A 78 20.05 -7.87 -3.93
CA PHE A 78 19.05 -8.94 -3.97
C PHE A 78 19.20 -9.76 -5.24
N ASP A 79 18.81 -11.03 -5.20
CA ASP A 79 18.74 -11.87 -6.38
C ASP A 79 17.65 -11.41 -7.35
N ASP A 80 17.81 -11.72 -8.66
CA ASP A 80 16.86 -11.34 -9.72
C ASP A 80 15.44 -11.93 -9.49
N THR A 81 15.33 -12.96 -8.68
CA THR A 81 14.08 -13.60 -8.30
C THR A 81 13.39 -12.92 -7.10
N THR A 82 14.09 -12.02 -6.41
CA THR A 82 13.54 -11.33 -5.23
C THR A 82 12.64 -10.18 -5.67
N VAL A 83 11.34 -10.36 -5.62
CA VAL A 83 10.35 -9.32 -5.99
C VAL A 83 10.14 -8.31 -4.86
N THR A 84 10.27 -8.74 -3.60
CA THR A 84 10.06 -7.91 -2.41
C THR A 84 10.75 -8.51 -1.20
N SER A 85 11.12 -7.67 -0.25
CA SER A 85 11.60 -8.09 1.09
C SER A 85 10.46 -8.31 2.09
N SER A 86 9.22 -8.02 1.71
CA SER A 86 8.05 -8.19 2.58
C SER A 86 7.69 -9.66 2.74
N SER A 87 7.22 -10.04 3.94
CA SER A 87 6.76 -11.40 4.18
C SER A 87 5.51 -11.74 3.35
N PRO A 88 5.31 -13.01 2.99
CA PRO A 88 4.08 -13.43 2.31
C PRO A 88 2.81 -13.01 3.07
N SER A 89 2.81 -13.12 4.39
CA SER A 89 1.67 -12.70 5.22
C SER A 89 1.36 -11.21 5.09
N PHE A 90 2.40 -10.36 5.02
CA PHE A 90 2.20 -8.93 4.81
C PHE A 90 1.59 -8.63 3.44
N ILE A 91 2.09 -9.26 2.38
CA ILE A 91 1.57 -9.08 1.01
C ILE A 91 0.11 -9.51 0.94
N ILE A 92 -0.23 -10.66 1.52
CA ILE A 92 -1.61 -11.18 1.58
C ILE A 92 -2.51 -10.20 2.32
N SER A 93 -2.07 -9.71 3.48
CA SER A 93 -2.85 -8.74 4.27
C SER A 93 -3.14 -7.46 3.50
N GLU A 94 -2.18 -6.97 2.70
CA GLU A 94 -2.35 -5.77 1.88
C GLU A 94 -3.31 -6.02 0.69
N PHE A 95 -3.29 -7.19 0.05
CA PHE A 95 -4.31 -7.54 -0.95
C PHE A 95 -5.72 -7.54 -0.37
N ILE A 96 -5.89 -8.12 0.82
CA ILE A 96 -7.19 -8.13 1.49
C ILE A 96 -7.61 -6.70 1.85
N ARG A 97 -6.69 -5.91 2.44
CA ARG A 97 -6.95 -4.52 2.84
C ARG A 97 -7.32 -3.63 1.66
N GLU A 98 -6.67 -3.79 0.52
CA GLU A 98 -7.00 -3.09 -0.72
C GLU A 98 -8.47 -3.36 -1.13
N LYS A 99 -8.92 -4.62 -1.10
CA LYS A 99 -10.30 -4.96 -1.48
C LYS A 99 -11.34 -4.45 -0.47
N VAL A 100 -10.97 -4.40 0.82
CA VAL A 100 -11.81 -3.73 1.82
C VAL A 100 -11.98 -2.26 1.46
N LEU A 101 -10.88 -1.55 1.17
CA LEU A 101 -10.93 -0.12 0.84
C LEU A 101 -11.70 0.14 -0.47
N ASP A 102 -11.49 -0.67 -1.49
CA ASP A 102 -12.18 -0.53 -2.79
C ASP A 102 -13.69 -0.72 -2.68
N LEU A 103 -14.15 -1.63 -1.81
CA LEU A 103 -15.58 -1.97 -1.66
C LEU A 103 -16.30 -1.16 -0.57
N THR A 104 -15.57 -0.43 0.26
CA THR A 104 -16.15 0.38 1.34
C THR A 104 -16.03 1.89 1.12
N GLU A 105 -15.38 2.27 -0.01
CA GLU A 105 -15.19 3.65 -0.45
C GLU A 105 -14.72 4.60 0.69
N GLU A 106 -15.32 5.77 0.83
CA GLU A 106 -14.82 6.83 1.73
C GLU A 106 -15.03 6.58 3.23
N GLU A 107 -15.74 5.50 3.62
CA GLU A 107 -16.17 5.31 5.01
C GLU A 107 -15.08 4.76 5.96
N ILE A 108 -14.02 4.09 5.44
CA ILE A 108 -13.11 3.30 6.30
C ILE A 108 -11.59 3.57 6.14
N PRO A 109 -11.06 4.48 5.31
CA PRO A 109 -9.66 4.44 4.84
C PRO A 109 -8.59 4.34 5.93
N HIS A 110 -8.84 4.82 7.14
CA HIS A 110 -7.84 4.88 8.22
C HIS A 110 -8.20 4.03 9.45
N SER A 111 -9.25 3.22 9.36
CA SER A 111 -9.80 2.50 10.51
C SER A 111 -9.79 0.98 10.31
N VAL A 112 -9.06 0.48 9.31
CA VAL A 112 -8.98 -0.93 8.99
C VAL A 112 -7.54 -1.38 8.81
N THR A 113 -7.22 -2.54 9.39
CA THR A 113 -6.01 -3.32 9.09
C THR A 113 -6.39 -4.78 8.88
N CYS A 114 -5.46 -5.58 8.38
CA CYS A 114 -5.65 -7.01 8.18
C CYS A 114 -4.44 -7.75 8.73
N ILE A 115 -4.68 -8.84 9.45
CA ILE A 115 -3.65 -9.71 10.01
C ILE A 115 -3.89 -11.12 9.46
N VAL A 116 -2.83 -11.74 8.94
CA VAL A 116 -2.81 -13.15 8.59
C VAL A 116 -2.41 -13.93 9.85
N GLU A 117 -3.36 -14.69 10.41
CA GLU A 117 -3.17 -15.47 11.63
C GLU A 117 -2.69 -16.87 11.32
N GLU A 118 -3.09 -17.41 10.17
CA GLU A 118 -2.70 -18.74 9.69
C GLU A 118 -2.25 -18.66 8.24
N LEU A 119 -1.10 -19.24 7.95
CA LEU A 119 -0.58 -19.41 6.61
C LEU A 119 0.11 -20.77 6.52
N SER A 120 -0.48 -21.68 5.77
CA SER A 120 0.12 -22.95 5.42
C SER A 120 0.13 -23.18 3.93
N GLU A 121 1.12 -23.88 3.46
CA GLU A 121 1.34 -24.05 2.02
C GLU A 121 1.79 -25.49 1.74
N ASP A 122 1.15 -26.09 0.76
CA ASP A 122 1.62 -27.31 0.13
C ASP A 122 1.99 -27.08 -1.36
N ASN A 123 2.35 -28.13 -2.07
CA ASN A 123 2.76 -28.02 -3.47
C ASN A 123 1.66 -27.49 -4.43
N LYS A 124 0.40 -27.53 -4.04
CA LYS A 124 -0.75 -27.22 -4.90
C LYS A 124 -1.63 -26.08 -4.38
N MET A 125 -1.68 -25.90 -3.07
CA MET A 125 -2.62 -25.00 -2.44
C MET A 125 -1.99 -24.24 -1.27
N MET A 126 -2.42 -23.01 -1.10
CA MET A 126 -2.12 -22.15 0.04
C MET A 126 -3.38 -21.97 0.87
N THR A 127 -3.32 -22.26 2.15
CA THR A 127 -4.43 -22.06 3.10
C THR A 127 -4.13 -20.84 3.95
N ILE A 128 -5.07 -19.91 3.97
CA ILE A 128 -4.91 -18.59 4.60
C ILE A 128 -6.09 -18.35 5.52
N GLY A 129 -5.80 -18.14 6.81
CA GLY A 129 -6.74 -17.59 7.78
C GLY A 129 -6.37 -16.13 8.09
N ALA A 130 -7.27 -15.18 7.82
CA ALA A 130 -7.00 -13.76 8.01
C ALA A 130 -8.14 -13.04 8.72
N THR A 131 -7.78 -12.08 9.56
CA THR A 131 -8.71 -11.26 10.33
C THR A 131 -8.61 -9.79 9.92
N ILE A 132 -9.73 -9.24 9.45
CA ILE A 132 -9.90 -7.82 9.21
C ILE A 132 -10.23 -7.15 10.54
N ILE A 133 -9.40 -6.23 11.00
CA ILE A 133 -9.54 -5.53 12.27
C ILE A 133 -10.09 -4.12 12.00
N VAL A 134 -11.12 -3.76 12.75
CA VAL A 134 -11.75 -2.43 12.74
C VAL A 134 -11.87 -1.89 14.17
N ASP A 135 -12.03 -0.59 14.31
CA ASP A 135 -12.11 0.07 15.63
C ASP A 135 -13.53 0.12 16.22
N ARG A 136 -14.60 -0.09 15.41
CA ARG A 136 -16.01 0.08 15.81
C ARG A 136 -16.95 -0.94 15.18
N GLU A 137 -18.02 -1.26 15.87
CA GLU A 137 -19.05 -2.23 15.45
C GLU A 137 -19.78 -1.84 14.14
N ASN A 138 -20.02 -0.55 13.91
CA ASN A 138 -20.66 -0.11 12.66
C ASN A 138 -19.79 -0.43 11.44
N LEU A 139 -18.45 -0.29 11.54
CA LEU A 139 -17.52 -0.64 10.46
C LEU A 139 -17.51 -2.14 10.18
N LYS A 140 -17.59 -2.97 11.24
CA LYS A 140 -17.74 -4.42 11.09
C LYS A 140 -19.00 -4.75 10.28
N LYS A 141 -20.14 -4.11 10.59
CA LYS A 141 -21.40 -4.32 9.85
C LYS A 141 -21.27 -3.91 8.38
N ILE A 142 -20.58 -2.80 8.09
CA ILE A 142 -20.32 -2.31 6.73
C ILE A 142 -19.49 -3.31 5.93
N ILE A 143 -18.41 -3.86 6.53
CA ILE A 143 -17.52 -4.83 5.87
C ILE A 143 -18.22 -6.18 5.65
N ILE A 144 -19.01 -6.65 6.61
CA ILE A 144 -19.76 -7.90 6.45
C ILE A 144 -20.83 -7.72 5.36
N GLY A 145 -21.56 -6.61 5.38
CA GLY A 145 -22.64 -6.31 4.46
C GLY A 145 -23.89 -7.16 4.74
N LYS A 146 -24.94 -6.92 3.94
CA LYS A 146 -26.22 -7.67 4.08
C LYS A 146 -25.98 -9.16 3.81
N ASN A 147 -26.32 -10.01 4.78
CA ASN A 147 -26.15 -11.47 4.72
C ASN A 147 -24.72 -11.92 4.35
N GLY A 148 -23.69 -11.15 4.72
CA GLY A 148 -22.30 -11.48 4.42
C GLY A 148 -21.88 -11.26 2.96
N SER A 149 -22.69 -10.56 2.16
CA SER A 149 -22.41 -10.37 0.72
C SER A 149 -21.10 -9.62 0.47
N LYS A 150 -20.81 -8.58 1.24
CA LYS A 150 -19.63 -7.75 1.02
C LYS A 150 -18.35 -8.48 1.41
N ILE A 151 -18.29 -9.13 2.57
CA ILE A 151 -17.11 -9.91 2.97
C ILE A 151 -16.83 -11.07 2.00
N LYS A 152 -17.87 -11.70 1.46
CA LYS A 152 -17.75 -12.74 0.43
C LYS A 152 -17.13 -12.16 -0.85
N GLU A 153 -17.53 -10.97 -1.26
CA GLU A 153 -16.98 -10.29 -2.42
C GLU A 153 -15.52 -9.88 -2.20
N ILE A 154 -15.19 -9.31 -1.02
CA ILE A 154 -13.81 -9.00 -0.60
C ILE A 154 -12.95 -10.25 -0.73
N GLY A 155 -13.37 -11.36 -0.11
CA GLY A 155 -12.63 -12.61 -0.15
C GLY A 155 -12.45 -13.16 -1.56
N THR A 156 -13.48 -13.06 -2.40
CA THR A 156 -13.41 -13.54 -3.79
C THR A 156 -12.42 -12.73 -4.63
N ARG A 157 -12.41 -11.39 -4.48
CA ARG A 157 -11.50 -10.52 -5.22
C ARG A 157 -10.06 -10.67 -4.71
N ALA A 158 -9.85 -10.64 -3.39
CA ALA A 158 -8.55 -10.83 -2.77
C ALA A 158 -7.93 -12.18 -3.15
N ARG A 159 -8.70 -13.27 -3.08
CA ARG A 159 -8.23 -14.59 -3.47
C ARG A 159 -7.69 -14.63 -4.90
N LYS A 160 -8.39 -14.01 -5.85
CA LYS A 160 -7.95 -13.98 -7.25
C LYS A 160 -6.58 -13.29 -7.40
N ASP A 161 -6.38 -12.17 -6.71
CA ASP A 161 -5.13 -11.42 -6.79
C ASP A 161 -3.99 -12.16 -6.09
N ILE A 162 -4.28 -12.81 -4.96
CA ILE A 162 -3.31 -13.67 -4.25
C ILE A 162 -2.94 -14.88 -5.09
N GLU A 163 -3.92 -15.58 -5.72
CA GLU A 163 -3.67 -16.69 -6.64
C GLU A 163 -2.78 -16.28 -7.83
N ALA A 164 -3.04 -15.09 -8.39
CA ALA A 164 -2.25 -14.55 -9.49
C ALA A 164 -0.82 -14.20 -9.07
N TYR A 165 -0.65 -13.62 -7.88
CA TYR A 165 0.67 -13.22 -7.36
C TYR A 165 1.55 -14.41 -7.00
N PHE A 166 1.00 -15.39 -6.26
CA PHE A 166 1.75 -16.56 -5.79
C PHE A 166 1.74 -17.73 -6.78
N ASN A 167 0.99 -17.63 -7.87
CA ASN A 167 0.79 -18.69 -8.86
C ASN A 167 0.37 -20.04 -8.24
N LYS A 168 -0.52 -19.98 -7.24
CA LYS A 168 -1.04 -21.13 -6.50
C LYS A 168 -2.54 -21.02 -6.27
N LYS A 169 -3.21 -22.14 -6.09
CA LYS A 169 -4.59 -22.14 -5.60
C LYS A 169 -4.65 -21.69 -4.15
N VAL A 170 -5.70 -20.93 -3.79
CA VAL A 170 -5.84 -20.35 -2.47
C VAL A 170 -7.19 -20.72 -1.85
N TYR A 171 -7.15 -21.28 -0.66
CA TYR A 171 -8.26 -21.31 0.28
C TYR A 171 -8.12 -20.11 1.22
N LEU A 172 -9.09 -19.21 1.21
CA LEU A 172 -9.05 -17.98 2.02
C LEU A 172 -10.24 -17.96 2.96
N ASP A 173 -9.97 -17.98 4.25
CA ASP A 173 -10.95 -17.77 5.31
C ASP A 173 -10.78 -16.38 5.92
N LEU A 174 -11.88 -15.60 5.98
CA LEU A 174 -11.87 -14.20 6.43
C LEU A 174 -12.80 -13.98 7.60
N PHE A 175 -12.25 -13.36 8.64
CA PHE A 175 -13.00 -12.91 9.80
C PHE A 175 -12.98 -11.40 9.93
N VAL A 176 -13.95 -10.82 10.64
CA VAL A 176 -13.96 -9.39 10.99
C VAL A 176 -14.05 -9.26 12.50
N LYS A 177 -13.08 -8.59 13.10
CA LYS A 177 -12.96 -8.37 14.54
C LYS A 177 -12.95 -6.90 14.88
N VAL A 178 -13.66 -6.52 15.94
CA VAL A 178 -13.60 -5.16 16.48
C VAL A 178 -12.56 -5.13 17.59
N VAL A 179 -11.56 -4.26 17.43
CA VAL A 179 -10.54 -3.98 18.43
C VAL A 179 -10.49 -2.45 18.63
N PRO A 180 -11.15 -1.92 19.66
CA PRO A 180 -11.14 -0.48 19.91
C PRO A 180 -9.72 0.05 20.06
N LYS A 181 -9.43 1.17 19.40
CA LYS A 181 -8.12 1.84 19.45
C LYS A 181 -6.95 0.91 19.11
N TRP A 182 -7.13 0.01 18.14
CA TRP A 182 -6.09 -0.95 17.76
C TRP A 182 -4.78 -0.26 17.35
N ARG A 183 -4.86 0.95 16.77
CA ARG A 183 -3.70 1.77 16.38
C ARG A 183 -2.81 2.22 17.54
N ASP A 184 -3.37 2.32 18.74
CA ASP A 184 -2.63 2.75 19.94
C ASP A 184 -1.92 1.58 20.62
N LYS A 185 -2.04 0.37 20.05
CA LYS A 185 -1.52 -0.90 20.63
C LYS A 185 -0.38 -1.52 19.82
N GLU A 186 0.02 -0.88 18.70
CA GLU A 186 1.18 -1.27 17.90
C GLU A 186 2.49 -0.67 18.42
#